data_559b187ab539e6a1e82c934fbbacca39
#
_entry.id   559b187ab539e6a1e82c934fbbacca39
#
_cell.length_a   1.000
_cell.length_b   1.000
_cell.length_c   1.000
_cell.angle_alpha   90.00
_cell.angle_beta   90.00
_cell.angle_gamma   90.00
#
_symmetry.space_group_name_H-M   'P 1'
#
loop_
_entity.id
_entity.type
_entity.pdbx_description
1 polymer ?
#
loop_
_entity_poly.entity_id
_entity_poly.type
_entity_poly.pdbx_seq_one_letter_code
_entity_poly.pdbx_strand_id
1 'polypeptide(L)'
;TDGTFASYSSWGNGVVTAAVGGPLNTVDPDTGAPTQNEGTSASTALVAGMIALARQKWPDATPNQILQLLVHTGLNPNHDWNPKTGYGAAALGSLVNEDPSQYPDENPLLQKPGGSSPTAQELQDYADGTITPNTVMNAMPKSYVYRGTNEDLIIGFGLDNGLNIHLGTSPRYHRK
;
A
#
# COMPACT_ATOMS: atom_id res chain seq x y z
N THR A 1 -17.95 5.45 -7.71
CA THR A 1 -16.81 6.25 -7.23
C THR A 1 -16.72 7.51 -8.06
N ASP A 2 -16.74 8.65 -7.41
CA ASP A 2 -16.72 9.99 -8.02
C ASP A 2 -15.31 10.56 -8.17
N GLY A 3 -14.28 9.79 -7.81
CA GLY A 3 -12.87 10.20 -7.86
C GLY A 3 -12.46 11.13 -6.70
N THR A 4 -13.31 11.30 -5.69
CA THR A 4 -12.98 12.12 -4.53
C THR A 4 -12.08 11.37 -3.55
N PHE A 5 -11.28 12.14 -2.80
CA PHE A 5 -10.47 11.60 -1.72
C PHE A 5 -11.36 11.13 -0.57
N ALA A 6 -11.27 9.86 -0.20
CA ALA A 6 -12.11 9.30 0.83
C ALA A 6 -11.74 9.84 2.23
N SER A 7 -12.75 10.14 3.03
CA SER A 7 -12.57 10.74 4.37
C SER A 7 -11.81 9.83 5.35
N TYR A 8 -11.81 8.53 5.11
CA TYR A 8 -11.07 7.55 5.92
C TYR A 8 -9.62 7.36 5.48
N SER A 9 -9.19 7.98 4.38
CA SER A 9 -7.82 7.80 3.87
C SER A 9 -6.82 8.56 4.72
N SER A 10 -5.74 7.88 5.09
CA SER A 10 -4.54 8.53 5.60
C SER A 10 -3.80 9.25 4.47
N TRP A 11 -3.04 10.27 4.80
CA TRP A 11 -2.25 11.05 3.87
C TRP A 11 -0.90 11.44 4.50
N GLY A 12 0.03 11.90 3.69
CA GLY A 12 1.37 12.29 4.14
C GLY A 12 2.47 11.84 3.19
N ASN A 13 3.71 11.95 3.64
CA ASN A 13 4.89 11.67 2.81
C ASN A 13 5.01 10.22 2.34
N GLY A 14 4.39 9.27 3.03
CA GLY A 14 4.40 7.86 2.66
C GLY A 14 3.53 7.51 1.46
N VAL A 15 2.64 8.42 1.01
CA VAL A 15 1.71 8.11 -0.08
C VAL A 15 2.43 8.15 -1.43
N VAL A 16 2.35 7.07 -2.18
CA VAL A 16 2.97 6.92 -3.50
C VAL A 16 1.95 6.97 -4.61
N THR A 17 0.83 6.28 -4.43
CA THR A 17 -0.24 6.19 -5.43
C THR A 17 -1.59 6.04 -4.75
N ALA A 18 -2.64 6.24 -5.50
CA ALA A 18 -4.02 6.03 -5.08
C ALA A 18 -4.70 4.96 -5.95
N ALA A 19 -5.77 4.42 -5.47
CA ALA A 19 -6.69 3.58 -6.23
C ALA A 19 -8.09 3.66 -5.63
N VAL A 20 -9.07 3.07 -6.32
CA VAL A 20 -10.44 3.00 -5.83
C VAL A 20 -10.47 2.28 -4.48
N GLY A 21 -10.95 2.98 -3.45
CA GLY A 21 -11.09 2.44 -2.09
C GLY A 21 -12.49 1.94 -1.76
N GLY A 22 -13.46 2.13 -2.64
CA GLY A 22 -14.81 1.63 -2.45
C GLY A 22 -15.92 2.61 -2.87
N PRO A 23 -17.18 2.17 -2.73
CA PRO A 23 -17.58 0.80 -2.42
C PRO A 23 -17.23 -0.17 -3.54
N LEU A 24 -16.68 -1.32 -3.18
CA LEU A 24 -16.31 -2.40 -4.09
C LEU A 24 -17.20 -3.61 -3.82
N ASN A 25 -17.80 -4.16 -4.87
CA ASN A 25 -18.53 -5.41 -4.76
C ASN A 25 -17.53 -6.56 -4.54
N THR A 26 -17.76 -7.34 -3.53
CA THR A 26 -16.91 -8.46 -3.13
C THR A 26 -17.79 -9.61 -2.62
N VAL A 27 -17.17 -10.64 -2.12
CA VAL A 27 -17.83 -11.80 -1.54
C VAL A 27 -17.35 -11.94 -0.10
N ASP A 28 -18.28 -12.14 0.81
CA ASP A 28 -17.98 -12.46 2.19
C ASP A 28 -17.22 -13.80 2.24
N PRO A 29 -16.03 -13.86 2.85
CA PRO A 29 -15.18 -15.04 2.82
C PRO A 29 -15.73 -16.21 3.63
N ASP A 30 -16.62 -15.95 4.60
CA ASP A 30 -17.16 -16.97 5.48
C ASP A 30 -18.46 -17.56 4.94
N THR A 31 -19.29 -16.73 4.33
CA THR A 31 -20.63 -17.12 3.87
C THR A 31 -20.73 -17.30 2.35
N GLY A 32 -19.78 -16.75 1.58
CA GLY A 32 -19.85 -16.70 0.12
C GLY A 32 -20.91 -15.72 -0.41
N ALA A 33 -21.57 -14.96 0.44
CA ALA A 33 -22.60 -14.01 0.04
C ALA A 33 -22.02 -12.75 -0.62
N PRO A 34 -22.70 -12.15 -1.60
CA PRO A 34 -22.34 -10.86 -2.14
C PRO A 34 -22.34 -9.79 -1.02
N THR A 35 -21.27 -9.02 -0.95
CA THR A 35 -21.14 -7.92 0.00
C THR A 35 -20.42 -6.74 -0.62
N GLN A 36 -20.35 -5.62 0.10
CA GLN A 36 -19.57 -4.46 -0.30
C GLN A 36 -18.48 -4.18 0.73
N ASN A 37 -17.31 -3.81 0.26
CA ASN A 37 -16.19 -3.43 1.08
C ASN A 37 -15.67 -2.06 0.65
N GLU A 38 -15.13 -1.33 1.61
CA GLU A 38 -14.46 -0.05 1.39
C GLU A 38 -13.25 0.10 2.32
N GLY A 39 -12.29 0.89 1.90
CA GLY A 39 -11.09 1.17 2.67
C GLY A 39 -9.84 1.23 1.81
N THR A 40 -8.79 1.83 2.35
CA THR A 40 -7.48 1.88 1.71
C THR A 40 -6.85 0.49 1.55
N SER A 41 -7.28 -0.49 2.34
CA SER A 41 -6.90 -1.90 2.17
C SER A 41 -7.36 -2.46 0.83
N ALA A 42 -8.59 -2.10 0.39
CA ALA A 42 -9.11 -2.47 -0.92
C ALA A 42 -8.29 -1.82 -2.05
N SER A 43 -7.95 -0.53 -1.92
CA SER A 43 -7.04 0.16 -2.85
C SER A 43 -5.68 -0.53 -2.94
N THR A 44 -5.12 -0.94 -1.81
CA THR A 44 -3.84 -1.65 -1.75
C THR A 44 -3.89 -2.98 -2.52
N ALA A 45 -4.96 -3.74 -2.34
CA ALA A 45 -5.15 -5.01 -3.06
C ALA A 45 -5.25 -4.80 -4.58
N LEU A 46 -5.97 -3.75 -5.01
CA LEU A 46 -6.07 -3.39 -6.43
C LEU A 46 -4.71 -3.01 -7.02
N VAL A 47 -3.95 -2.14 -6.35
CA VAL A 47 -2.60 -1.75 -6.81
C VAL A 47 -1.68 -2.97 -6.86
N ALA A 48 -1.71 -3.84 -5.86
CA ALA A 48 -0.92 -5.07 -5.86
C ALA A 48 -1.26 -5.97 -7.06
N GLY A 49 -2.55 -6.12 -7.39
CA GLY A 49 -3.00 -6.83 -8.58
C GLY A 49 -2.52 -6.20 -9.89
N MET A 50 -2.59 -4.87 -10.00
CA MET A 50 -2.08 -4.14 -11.17
C MET A 50 -0.57 -4.33 -11.35
N ILE A 51 0.20 -4.25 -10.26
CA ILE A 51 1.66 -4.49 -10.27
C ILE A 51 1.96 -5.94 -10.67
N ALA A 52 1.20 -6.91 -10.19
CA ALA A 52 1.36 -8.31 -10.58
C ALA A 52 1.17 -8.51 -12.09
N LEU A 53 0.15 -7.88 -12.68
CA LEU A 53 -0.09 -7.89 -14.12
C LEU A 53 1.05 -7.21 -14.91
N ALA A 54 1.53 -6.06 -14.42
CA ALA A 54 2.69 -5.39 -15.01
C ALA A 54 3.93 -6.29 -14.98
N ARG A 55 4.21 -6.95 -13.87
CA ARG A 55 5.31 -7.89 -13.74
C ARG A 55 5.17 -9.13 -14.63
N GLN A 56 3.95 -9.60 -14.85
CA GLN A 56 3.68 -10.67 -15.80
C GLN A 56 3.93 -10.22 -17.24
N LYS A 57 3.55 -8.99 -17.56
CA LYS A 57 3.77 -8.39 -18.90
C LYS A 57 5.23 -8.10 -19.17
N TRP A 58 5.96 -7.66 -18.16
CA TRP A 58 7.34 -7.21 -18.22
C TRP A 58 8.24 -8.04 -17.29
N PRO A 59 8.47 -9.34 -17.59
CA PRO A 59 9.16 -10.25 -16.68
C PRO A 59 10.61 -9.86 -16.38
N ASP A 60 11.25 -9.19 -17.32
CA ASP A 60 12.67 -8.76 -17.22
C ASP A 60 12.84 -7.39 -16.54
N ALA A 61 11.74 -6.67 -16.29
CA ALA A 61 11.79 -5.39 -15.61
C ALA A 61 12.19 -5.55 -14.15
N THR A 62 13.07 -4.67 -13.68
CA THR A 62 13.44 -4.66 -12.26
C THR A 62 12.30 -4.11 -11.38
N PRO A 63 12.29 -4.36 -10.07
CA PRO A 63 11.34 -3.74 -9.17
C PRO A 63 11.34 -2.21 -9.23
N ASN A 64 12.52 -1.60 -9.38
CA ASN A 64 12.64 -0.15 -9.51
C ASN A 64 12.00 0.35 -10.81
N GLN A 65 12.21 -0.33 -11.92
CA GLN A 65 11.57 0.03 -13.19
C GLN A 65 10.05 -0.07 -13.15
N ILE A 66 9.49 -1.04 -12.42
CA ILE A 66 8.03 -1.11 -12.19
C ILE A 66 7.56 0.05 -11.30
N LEU A 67 8.36 0.45 -10.29
CA LEU A 67 8.05 1.63 -9.48
C LEU A 67 8.15 2.92 -10.28
N GLN A 68 9.16 3.04 -11.16
CA GLN A 68 9.28 4.17 -12.10
C GLN A 68 8.03 4.27 -12.97
N LEU A 69 7.63 3.16 -13.56
CA LEU A 69 6.41 3.09 -14.37
C LEU A 69 5.18 3.55 -13.58
N LEU A 70 5.02 3.09 -12.35
CA LEU A 70 3.91 3.46 -11.47
C LEU A 70 3.87 4.98 -11.19
N VAL A 71 5.02 5.61 -10.92
CA VAL A 71 5.07 7.04 -10.60
C VAL A 71 4.94 7.93 -11.84
N HIS A 72 5.49 7.50 -12.98
CA HIS A 72 5.43 8.27 -14.22
C HIS A 72 4.08 8.17 -14.94
N THR A 73 3.28 7.15 -14.65
CA THR A 73 1.97 6.95 -15.26
C THR A 73 0.81 7.27 -14.32
N GLY A 74 1.10 7.77 -13.12
CA GLY A 74 0.08 8.21 -12.18
C GLY A 74 -0.81 9.31 -12.75
N LEU A 75 -2.10 9.29 -12.43
CA LEU A 75 -3.12 10.13 -13.06
C LEU A 75 -3.23 11.55 -12.49
N ASN A 76 -2.31 12.00 -11.66
CA ASN A 76 -2.29 13.42 -11.27
C ASN A 76 -1.95 14.32 -12.47
N PRO A 77 -2.46 15.55 -12.51
CA PRO A 77 -2.04 16.53 -13.51
C PRO A 77 -0.50 16.68 -13.48
N ASN A 78 0.13 16.67 -14.66
CA ASN A 78 1.58 16.73 -14.86
C ASN A 78 2.37 15.60 -14.16
N HIS A 79 1.70 14.56 -13.68
CA HIS A 79 2.27 13.50 -12.82
C HIS A 79 2.90 14.03 -11.53
N ASP A 80 2.44 15.20 -11.06
CA ASP A 80 2.96 15.82 -9.85
C ASP A 80 2.54 15.03 -8.60
N TRP A 81 3.49 14.89 -7.67
CA TRP A 81 3.22 14.27 -6.39
C TRP A 81 2.47 15.22 -5.45
N ASN A 82 1.51 14.69 -4.69
CA ASN A 82 0.91 15.38 -3.56
C ASN A 82 0.66 14.42 -2.37
N PRO A 83 0.54 14.92 -1.14
CA PRO A 83 0.47 14.07 0.05
C PRO A 83 -0.82 13.26 0.17
N LYS A 84 -1.87 13.53 -0.60
CA LYS A 84 -3.14 12.80 -0.53
C LYS A 84 -3.23 11.66 -1.53
N THR A 85 -2.74 11.87 -2.75
CA THR A 85 -2.88 10.91 -3.85
C THR A 85 -1.54 10.37 -4.35
N GLY A 86 -0.43 10.79 -3.75
CA GLY A 86 0.89 10.48 -4.28
C GLY A 86 1.06 11.05 -5.68
N TYR A 87 1.47 10.25 -6.63
CA TYR A 87 1.55 10.60 -8.06
C TYR A 87 0.20 10.45 -8.80
N GLY A 88 -0.86 10.14 -8.06
CA GLY A 88 -2.21 9.96 -8.58
C GLY A 88 -2.67 8.52 -8.57
N ALA A 89 -3.85 8.29 -9.13
CA ALA A 89 -4.39 6.96 -9.23
C ALA A 89 -3.55 6.10 -10.19
N ALA A 90 -3.31 4.85 -9.79
CA ALA A 90 -2.63 3.87 -10.63
C ALA A 90 -3.45 3.57 -11.90
N ALA A 91 -2.80 3.64 -13.07
CA ALA A 91 -3.41 3.42 -14.37
C ALA A 91 -2.98 2.04 -14.92
N LEU A 92 -3.82 1.02 -14.77
CA LEU A 92 -3.50 -0.33 -15.26
C LEU A 92 -3.16 -0.34 -16.75
N GLY A 93 -3.88 0.44 -17.57
CA GLY A 93 -3.62 0.54 -19.00
C GLY A 93 -2.18 0.95 -19.30
N SER A 94 -1.68 1.99 -18.63
CA SER A 94 -0.30 2.42 -18.79
C SER A 94 0.69 1.40 -18.27
N LEU A 95 0.43 0.81 -17.11
CA LEU A 95 1.31 -0.22 -16.51
C LEU A 95 1.55 -1.44 -17.40
N VAL A 96 0.61 -1.77 -18.28
CA VAL A 96 0.75 -2.94 -19.19
C VAL A 96 1.07 -2.57 -20.63
N ASN A 97 0.97 -1.30 -21.00
CA ASN A 97 1.23 -0.85 -22.37
C ASN A 97 2.52 -0.04 -22.53
N GLU A 98 3.03 0.55 -21.46
CA GLU A 98 4.28 1.32 -21.50
C GLU A 98 5.46 0.43 -21.08
N ASP A 99 6.52 0.46 -21.88
CA ASP A 99 7.71 -0.35 -21.63
C ASP A 99 8.53 0.24 -20.48
N PRO A 100 8.67 -0.48 -19.33
CA PRO A 100 9.44 0.00 -18.20
C PRO A 100 10.95 0.07 -18.46
N SER A 101 11.47 -0.57 -19.49
CA SER A 101 12.90 -0.53 -19.81
C SER A 101 13.41 0.86 -20.21
N GLN A 102 12.50 1.78 -20.58
CA GLN A 102 12.82 3.19 -20.83
C GLN A 102 13.24 3.95 -19.56
N TYR A 103 12.94 3.41 -18.37
CA TYR A 103 13.25 4.03 -17.11
C TYR A 103 14.51 3.45 -16.48
N PRO A 104 15.27 4.27 -15.71
CA PRO A 104 16.45 3.79 -15.00
C PRO A 104 16.08 2.77 -13.92
N ASP A 105 17.01 1.85 -13.64
CA ASP A 105 16.89 0.93 -12.50
C ASP A 105 17.27 1.63 -11.18
N GLU A 106 16.56 2.68 -10.87
CA GLU A 106 16.72 3.49 -9.66
C GLU A 106 15.38 3.65 -8.94
N ASN A 107 15.41 3.61 -7.62
CA ASN A 107 14.19 3.78 -6.84
C ASN A 107 13.69 5.24 -6.89
N PRO A 108 12.57 5.53 -7.57
CA PRO A 108 12.08 6.89 -7.75
C PRO A 108 11.61 7.53 -6.43
N LEU A 109 11.34 6.72 -5.42
CA LEU A 109 10.80 7.21 -4.15
C LEU A 109 11.86 7.89 -3.27
N LEU A 110 13.14 7.65 -3.54
CA LEU A 110 14.24 8.31 -2.82
C LEU A 110 14.31 9.82 -3.10
N GLN A 111 13.82 10.25 -4.26
CA GLN A 111 13.84 11.64 -4.71
C GLN A 111 12.45 12.28 -4.76
N LYS A 112 11.46 11.60 -4.22
CA LYS A 112 10.08 12.07 -4.19
C LYS A 112 9.96 13.43 -3.45
N PRO A 113 9.19 14.40 -3.97
CA PRO A 113 8.84 15.61 -3.22
C PRO A 113 8.25 15.25 -1.84
N GLY A 114 8.64 15.97 -0.80
CA GLY A 114 8.27 15.65 0.58
C GLY A 114 9.14 14.57 1.23
N GLY A 115 10.04 13.93 0.47
CA GLY A 115 10.95 12.89 0.98
C GLY A 115 10.30 11.51 1.10
N SER A 116 11.09 10.54 1.53
CA SER A 116 10.68 9.14 1.74
C SER A 116 10.43 8.82 3.22
N SER A 117 10.80 9.73 4.11
CA SER A 117 10.67 9.58 5.56
C SER A 117 9.61 10.54 6.12
N PRO A 118 8.99 10.22 7.25
CA PRO A 118 8.10 11.16 7.92
C PRO A 118 8.87 12.44 8.29
N THR A 119 8.18 13.55 8.23
CA THR A 119 8.72 14.85 8.67
C THR A 119 8.80 14.91 10.20
N ALA A 120 9.59 15.85 10.73
CA ALA A 120 9.63 16.10 12.16
C ALA A 120 8.24 16.45 12.73
N GLN A 121 7.41 17.15 11.96
CA GLN A 121 6.04 17.48 12.37
C GLN A 121 5.15 16.22 12.43
N GLU A 122 5.21 15.35 11.43
CA GLU A 122 4.47 14.09 11.44
C GLU A 122 4.88 13.20 12.63
N LEU A 123 6.18 13.17 12.97
CA LEU A 123 6.67 12.45 14.15
C LEU A 123 6.16 13.08 15.46
N GLN A 124 6.08 14.42 15.52
CA GLN A 124 5.53 15.12 16.67
C GLN A 124 4.02 14.88 16.80
N ASP A 125 3.27 14.97 15.71
CA ASP A 125 1.83 14.69 15.67
C ASP A 125 1.52 13.26 16.14
N TYR A 126 2.44 12.36 15.84
CA TYR A 126 2.41 10.98 16.33
C TYR A 126 2.63 10.89 17.84
N ALA A 127 3.65 11.59 18.33
CA ALA A 127 3.99 11.62 19.76
C ALA A 127 2.89 12.29 20.58
N ASP A 128 2.23 13.31 20.04
CA ASP A 128 1.16 14.06 20.69
C ASP A 128 -0.21 13.36 20.58
N GLY A 129 -0.29 12.23 19.86
CA GLY A 129 -1.53 11.50 19.65
C GLY A 129 -2.53 12.16 18.70
N THR A 130 -2.10 13.20 17.99
CA THR A 130 -2.89 13.88 16.95
C THR A 130 -3.10 12.97 15.75
N ILE A 131 -2.11 12.14 15.45
CA ILE A 131 -2.19 11.04 14.50
C ILE A 131 -2.11 9.74 15.30
N THR A 132 -3.19 8.97 15.30
CA THR A 132 -3.18 7.64 15.93
C THR A 132 -2.91 6.57 14.88
N PRO A 133 -1.77 5.86 14.96
CA PRO A 133 -1.38 4.86 13.97
C PRO A 133 -2.27 3.65 13.86
N ASN A 134 -3.23 3.48 14.73
CA ASN A 134 -3.68 2.14 15.06
C ASN A 134 -5.16 1.90 15.24
N THR A 135 -6.01 2.68 14.61
CA THR A 135 -7.43 2.31 14.55
C THR A 135 -7.62 0.97 13.82
N VAL A 136 -6.77 0.69 12.82
CA VAL A 136 -6.82 -0.56 12.05
C VAL A 136 -6.34 -1.75 12.88
N MET A 137 -5.29 -1.58 13.69
CA MET A 137 -4.73 -2.66 14.50
C MET A 137 -5.63 -3.03 15.69
N ASN A 138 -6.37 -2.06 16.22
CA ASN A 138 -7.38 -2.30 17.25
C ASN A 138 -8.64 -3.00 16.70
N ALA A 139 -8.85 -2.96 15.39
CA ALA A 139 -9.95 -3.65 14.72
C ALA A 139 -9.60 -5.09 14.32
N MET A 140 -8.34 -5.51 14.44
CA MET A 140 -7.96 -6.90 14.18
C MET A 140 -8.62 -7.84 15.20
N PRO A 141 -9.17 -8.98 14.74
CA PRO A 141 -9.74 -9.97 15.64
C PRO A 141 -8.69 -10.40 16.68
N LYS A 142 -9.05 -10.40 17.95
CA LYS A 142 -8.17 -10.86 19.04
C LYS A 142 -7.72 -12.32 18.89
N SER A 143 -8.39 -13.08 18.02
CA SER A 143 -8.05 -14.46 17.68
C SER A 143 -6.94 -14.59 16.62
N TYR A 144 -6.50 -13.48 16.04
CA TYR A 144 -5.45 -13.51 15.03
C TYR A 144 -4.09 -13.61 15.72
N VAL A 145 -3.53 -14.78 15.73
CA VAL A 145 -2.20 -15.05 16.32
C VAL A 145 -1.18 -15.14 15.21
N TYR A 146 -0.14 -14.31 15.29
CA TYR A 146 1.02 -14.46 14.43
C TYR A 146 1.68 -15.82 14.68
N ARG A 147 1.79 -16.61 13.63
CA ARG A 147 2.42 -17.93 13.65
C ARG A 147 3.70 -17.98 12.82
N GLY A 148 4.34 -16.87 12.61
CA GLY A 148 5.61 -16.79 11.91
C GLY A 148 6.78 -17.22 12.78
N THR A 149 7.89 -17.52 12.13
CA THR A 149 9.15 -17.93 12.79
C THR A 149 10.06 -16.76 13.13
N ASN A 150 9.58 -15.52 13.02
CA ASN A 150 10.41 -14.34 13.15
C ASN A 150 10.11 -13.57 14.44
N GLU A 151 10.17 -14.27 15.56
CA GLU A 151 9.93 -13.70 16.90
C GLU A 151 10.88 -12.54 17.20
N ASP A 152 12.13 -12.64 16.79
CA ASP A 152 13.13 -11.57 16.96
C ASP A 152 12.74 -10.26 16.26
N LEU A 153 12.10 -10.36 15.10
CA LEU A 153 11.60 -9.20 14.38
C LEU A 153 10.42 -8.56 15.11
N ILE A 154 9.52 -9.37 15.67
CA ILE A 154 8.37 -8.92 16.44
C ILE A 154 8.83 -8.18 17.70
N ILE A 155 9.77 -8.76 18.44
CA ILE A 155 10.37 -8.18 19.63
C ILE A 155 11.14 -6.90 19.27
N GLY A 156 11.94 -6.96 18.19
CA GLY A 156 12.73 -5.82 17.72
C GLY A 156 11.92 -4.60 17.32
N PHE A 157 10.66 -4.79 16.92
CA PHE A 157 9.72 -3.69 16.64
C PHE A 157 8.80 -3.36 17.82
N GLY A 158 8.98 -3.98 18.99
CA GLY A 158 8.13 -3.75 20.15
C GLY A 158 6.69 -4.24 19.96
N LEU A 159 6.50 -5.25 19.13
CA LEU A 159 5.20 -5.77 18.76
C LEU A 159 4.73 -6.91 19.68
N ASP A 160 5.49 -7.20 20.71
CA ASP A 160 5.25 -8.23 21.72
C ASP A 160 4.20 -7.83 22.76
N ASN A 161 3.81 -6.54 22.81
CA ASN A 161 2.86 -5.99 23.78
C ASN A 161 1.38 -6.33 23.50
N GLY A 162 1.08 -7.54 23.07
CA GLY A 162 -0.28 -7.98 22.80
C GLY A 162 -0.84 -7.55 21.45
N LEU A 163 -0.03 -6.96 20.61
CA LEU A 163 -0.34 -6.69 19.21
C LEU A 163 -0.15 -7.99 18.41
N ASN A 164 -1.25 -8.69 18.18
CA ASN A 164 -1.27 -9.82 17.27
C ASN A 164 -1.16 -9.32 15.82
N ILE A 165 0.06 -8.97 15.40
CA ILE A 165 0.33 -8.54 14.04
C ILE A 165 0.84 -9.73 13.24
N HIS A 166 0.26 -9.93 12.09
CA HIS A 166 0.80 -10.86 11.12
C HIS A 166 1.88 -10.17 10.28
N LEU A 167 3.09 -10.14 10.81
CA LEU A 167 4.25 -9.70 10.04
C LEU A 167 4.79 -10.89 9.26
N GLY A 168 4.54 -10.90 7.97
CA GLY A 168 5.21 -11.80 7.08
C GLY A 168 4.47 -13.07 6.77
N THR A 169 5.11 -14.14 6.71
CA THR A 169 4.75 -15.34 6.01
C THR A 169 3.53 -16.05 6.57
N SER A 170 2.48 -16.07 5.77
CA SER A 170 1.40 -17.04 5.96
C SER A 170 1.98 -18.46 6.12
N PRO A 171 1.40 -19.34 6.96
CA PRO A 171 1.80 -20.73 7.05
C PRO A 171 1.92 -21.46 5.69
N ARG A 172 1.30 -20.91 4.65
CA ARG A 172 1.41 -21.40 3.26
C ARG A 172 2.80 -21.19 2.63
N TYR A 173 3.57 -20.23 3.12
CA TYR A 173 4.92 -19.94 2.61
C TYR A 173 6.01 -20.78 3.27
N HIS A 174 5.71 -21.51 4.33
CA HIS A 174 6.65 -22.42 5.01
C HIS A 174 6.62 -23.85 4.49
N ARG A 175 5.86 -24.12 3.43
CA ARG A 175 5.88 -25.42 2.77
C ARG A 175 6.94 -25.45 1.68
N LYS A 176 8.16 -25.61 2.08
CA LYS A 176 9.21 -26.29 1.30
C LYS A 176 9.99 -27.17 2.24
#